data_66a78d1b9476597cca80b167b88cab2a
#
_entry.id   66a78d1b9476597cca80b167b88cab2a
#
_cell.length_a   1.000
_cell.length_b   1.000
_cell.length_c   1.000
_cell.angle_alpha   90.00
_cell.angle_beta   90.00
_cell.angle_gamma   90.00
#
_symmetry.space_group_name_H-M   'P 1'
#
loop_
_entity.id
_entity.type
_entity.pdbx_description
1 polymer ?
#
loop_
_entity_poly.entity_id
_entity_poly.type
_entity_poly.pdbx_seq_one_letter_code
_entity_poly.pdbx_strand_id
1 'polypeptide(L)'
;FNLLPQYIQDNKRSDLAREQQYIVTYLNDMALTLTDALQKARQEPSSNKNGQGGKQKKGNGKENPSEGYDRLKDSQNGLKNQLQELISRMKKGEKGKPLQEGISNIIRQNELFRKSLNDFISRSGSMSNQEKQLLNEINQLLEENIRDIANYSLSGRLIERNNQIFNKLLMSEKASKEKEEYEEKRRA
;
A
#
# COMPACT_ATOMS: atom_id res chain seq x y z
N PHE A 1 18.58 -14.60 -9.47
CA PHE A 1 18.72 -15.52 -10.61
C PHE A 1 20.17 -15.78 -11.03
N ASN A 2 21.13 -14.88 -10.70
CA ASN A 2 22.54 -15.06 -11.07
C ASN A 2 23.32 -16.11 -10.21
N LEU A 3 22.73 -16.62 -9.14
CA LEU A 3 23.37 -17.62 -8.27
C LEU A 3 23.07 -19.06 -8.70
N LEU A 4 22.07 -19.29 -9.54
CA LEU A 4 21.69 -20.62 -10.04
C LEU A 4 22.85 -21.40 -10.70
N PRO A 5 23.69 -20.79 -11.58
CA PRO A 5 24.80 -21.51 -12.17
C PRO A 5 25.87 -21.97 -11.17
N GLN A 6 26.14 -21.16 -10.14
CA GLN A 6 27.11 -21.49 -9.08
C GLN A 6 26.63 -22.65 -8.21
N TYR A 7 25.35 -22.70 -7.83
CA TYR A 7 24.77 -23.80 -7.06
C TYR A 7 24.81 -25.14 -7.82
N ILE A 8 24.64 -25.09 -9.16
CA ILE A 8 24.73 -26.29 -10.02
C ILE A 8 26.17 -26.78 -10.10
N GLN A 9 27.16 -25.90 -10.22
CA GLN A 9 28.59 -26.25 -10.28
C GLN A 9 29.11 -26.82 -8.95
N ASP A 10 28.66 -26.30 -7.82
CA ASP A 10 29.07 -26.72 -6.48
C ASP A 10 28.42 -28.02 -5.97
N ASN A 11 27.67 -28.72 -6.81
CA ASN A 11 26.94 -29.97 -6.46
C ASN A 11 25.93 -29.81 -5.29
N LYS A 12 25.50 -28.61 -5.00
CA LYS A 12 24.53 -28.26 -3.93
C LYS A 12 23.08 -28.45 -4.39
N ARG A 13 22.79 -29.56 -5.08
CA ARG A 13 21.44 -29.86 -5.59
C ARG A 13 20.36 -29.89 -4.51
N SER A 14 20.72 -30.33 -3.29
CA SER A 14 19.80 -30.37 -2.16
C SER A 14 19.42 -28.96 -1.67
N ASP A 15 20.37 -28.04 -1.67
CA ASP A 15 20.13 -26.64 -1.26
C ASP A 15 19.32 -25.90 -2.31
N LEU A 16 19.61 -26.16 -3.60
CA LEU A 16 18.82 -25.62 -4.72
C LEU A 16 17.37 -26.13 -4.68
N ALA A 17 17.15 -27.42 -4.43
CA ALA A 17 15.82 -27.98 -4.30
C ALA A 17 15.04 -27.39 -3.12
N ARG A 18 15.73 -27.15 -2.01
CA ARG A 18 15.16 -26.49 -0.83
C ARG A 18 14.78 -25.04 -1.11
N GLU A 19 15.64 -24.29 -1.78
CA GLU A 19 15.37 -22.91 -2.21
C GLU A 19 14.20 -22.84 -3.20
N GLN A 20 14.14 -23.75 -4.17
CA GLN A 20 13.02 -23.85 -5.11
C GLN A 20 11.71 -24.20 -4.39
N GLN A 21 11.74 -25.12 -3.44
CA GLN A 21 10.57 -25.49 -2.65
C GLN A 21 10.10 -24.32 -1.76
N TYR A 22 11.04 -23.54 -1.22
CA TYR A 22 10.75 -22.31 -0.49
C TYR A 22 10.05 -21.27 -1.39
N ILE A 23 10.56 -21.06 -2.60
CA ILE A 23 9.97 -20.12 -3.57
C ILE A 23 8.56 -20.56 -3.96
N VAL A 24 8.35 -21.85 -4.25
CA VAL A 24 7.03 -22.39 -4.63
C VAL A 24 6.03 -22.28 -3.49
N THR A 25 6.43 -22.65 -2.27
CA THR A 25 5.57 -22.53 -1.08
C THR A 25 5.20 -21.06 -0.84
N TYR A 26 6.16 -20.15 -0.97
CA TYR A 26 5.94 -18.73 -0.83
C TYR A 26 4.99 -18.14 -1.88
N LEU A 27 5.16 -18.55 -3.15
CA LEU A 27 4.27 -18.11 -4.23
C LEU A 27 2.85 -18.63 -4.03
N ASN A 28 2.68 -19.86 -3.53
CA ASN A 28 1.37 -20.41 -3.19
C ASN A 28 0.72 -19.69 -2.01
N ASP A 29 1.46 -19.40 -0.94
CA ASP A 29 0.95 -18.67 0.22
C ASP A 29 0.56 -17.23 -0.17
N MET A 30 1.35 -16.61 -1.04
CA MET A 30 1.04 -15.28 -1.57
C MET A 30 -0.20 -15.30 -2.47
N ALA A 31 -0.36 -16.31 -3.32
CA ALA A 31 -1.54 -16.49 -4.16
C ALA A 31 -2.81 -16.73 -3.33
N LEU A 32 -2.73 -17.54 -2.28
CA LEU A 32 -3.82 -17.79 -1.34
C LEU A 32 -4.20 -16.51 -0.58
N THR A 33 -3.21 -15.76 -0.10
CA THR A 33 -3.43 -14.50 0.62
C THR A 33 -4.06 -13.43 -0.28
N LEU A 34 -3.61 -13.34 -1.54
CA LEU A 34 -4.21 -12.44 -2.54
C LEU A 34 -5.64 -12.86 -2.90
N THR A 35 -5.89 -14.17 -3.02
CA THR A 35 -7.22 -14.72 -3.30
C THR A 35 -8.18 -14.43 -2.15
N ASP A 36 -7.73 -14.62 -0.91
CA ASP A 36 -8.50 -14.33 0.31
C ASP A 36 -8.79 -12.82 0.45
N ALA A 37 -7.80 -11.97 0.16
CA ALA A 37 -7.97 -10.52 0.15
C ALA A 37 -8.94 -10.05 -0.95
N LEU A 38 -8.87 -10.63 -2.15
CA LEU A 38 -9.80 -10.39 -3.25
C LEU A 38 -11.21 -10.88 -2.94
N GLN A 39 -11.35 -12.05 -2.32
CA GLN A 39 -12.65 -12.59 -1.90
C GLN A 39 -13.29 -11.74 -0.82
N LYS A 40 -12.53 -11.31 0.18
CA LYS A 40 -12.97 -10.36 1.22
C LYS A 40 -13.34 -9.00 0.64
N ALA A 41 -12.56 -8.48 -0.31
CA ALA A 41 -12.87 -7.23 -1.00
C ALA A 41 -14.14 -7.33 -1.88
N ARG A 42 -14.49 -8.51 -2.37
CA ARG A 42 -15.72 -8.77 -3.14
C ARG A 42 -16.95 -9.04 -2.27
N GLN A 43 -16.77 -9.52 -1.04
CA GLN A 43 -17.85 -9.90 -0.13
C GLN A 43 -18.32 -8.79 0.79
N GLU A 44 -17.69 -7.61 0.81
CA GLU A 44 -18.24 -6.49 1.58
C GLU A 44 -19.22 -5.65 0.74
N PRO A 45 -20.53 -5.88 0.95
CA PRO A 45 -21.32 -4.87 1.59
C PRO A 45 -22.16 -5.47 2.73
N SER A 46 -21.71 -5.42 3.91
CA SER A 46 -22.44 -5.21 5.17
C SER A 46 -21.77 -5.89 6.36
N SER A 47 -21.52 -5.04 7.33
CA SER A 47 -21.44 -5.31 8.77
C SER A 47 -20.51 -6.43 9.25
N ASN A 48 -19.32 -6.06 9.67
CA ASN A 48 -18.86 -6.56 10.95
C ASN A 48 -18.08 -5.49 11.73
N LYS A 49 -18.65 -5.15 12.89
CA LYS A 49 -18.04 -4.35 13.94
C LYS A 49 -16.99 -5.22 14.63
N ASN A 50 -15.73 -4.96 14.44
CA ASN A 50 -14.73 -4.93 15.50
C ASN A 50 -13.34 -4.66 14.89
N GLY A 51 -12.79 -3.51 15.18
CA GLY A 51 -11.45 -3.09 14.75
C GLY A 51 -11.40 -1.57 14.70
N GLN A 52 -10.85 -0.99 15.70
CA GLN A 52 -10.59 0.42 15.93
C GLN A 52 -10.06 1.12 14.64
N GLY A 53 -10.94 1.81 13.93
CA GLY A 53 -10.64 2.53 12.70
C GLY A 53 -11.90 3.20 12.16
N GLY A 54 -11.94 4.51 12.19
CA GLY A 54 -12.85 5.49 11.63
C GLY A 54 -14.22 5.03 11.13
N LYS A 55 -15.27 5.58 11.72
CA LYS A 55 -16.67 5.47 11.27
C LYS A 55 -16.80 5.81 9.79
N GLN A 56 -16.95 4.82 8.91
CA GLN A 56 -17.48 5.03 7.57
C GLN A 56 -18.96 5.40 7.67
N LYS A 57 -19.26 6.69 7.62
CA LYS A 57 -20.61 7.15 7.28
C LYS A 57 -20.84 6.89 5.78
N LYS A 58 -21.70 5.95 5.45
CA LYS A 58 -22.36 5.87 4.14
C LYS A 58 -23.24 7.11 4.00
N GLY A 59 -22.72 8.14 3.37
CA GLY A 59 -23.44 9.33 2.94
C GLY A 59 -23.31 9.43 1.42
N ASN A 60 -24.45 9.37 0.72
CA ASN A 60 -24.56 9.64 -0.71
C ASN A 60 -24.54 11.16 -0.92
N GLY A 61 -23.52 11.83 -0.41
CA GLY A 61 -23.25 13.26 -0.56
C GLY A 61 -21.85 13.47 -1.12
N LYS A 62 -21.63 14.52 -1.88
CA LYS A 62 -20.29 14.95 -2.28
C LYS A 62 -19.42 14.99 -1.03
N GLU A 63 -18.47 14.08 -0.96
CA GLU A 63 -17.50 14.02 0.11
C GLU A 63 -16.67 15.31 0.08
N ASN A 64 -16.53 15.96 1.22
CA ASN A 64 -15.64 17.12 1.31
C ASN A 64 -14.22 16.66 0.96
N PRO A 65 -13.57 17.22 -0.07
CA PRO A 65 -12.24 16.82 -0.49
C PRO A 65 -11.22 16.79 0.67
N SER A 66 -11.32 17.72 1.61
CA SER A 66 -10.45 17.80 2.78
C SER A 66 -10.55 16.57 3.67
N GLU A 67 -11.77 16.05 3.95
CA GLU A 67 -11.95 14.82 4.73
C GLU A 67 -11.40 13.59 4.01
N GLY A 68 -11.44 13.57 2.69
CA GLY A 68 -10.85 12.52 1.87
C GLY A 68 -9.34 12.50 2.00
N TYR A 69 -8.69 13.65 1.91
CA TYR A 69 -7.23 13.77 2.12
C TYR A 69 -6.82 13.40 3.54
N ASP A 70 -7.57 13.79 4.57
CA ASP A 70 -7.27 13.42 5.96
C ASP A 70 -7.27 11.91 6.15
N ARG A 71 -8.28 11.21 5.63
CA ARG A 71 -8.35 9.74 5.69
C ARG A 71 -7.18 9.07 4.95
N LEU A 72 -6.79 9.60 3.80
CA LEU A 72 -5.63 9.08 3.06
C LEU A 72 -4.32 9.30 3.84
N LYS A 73 -4.13 10.47 4.45
CA LYS A 73 -2.95 10.78 5.28
C LYS A 73 -2.86 9.88 6.51
N ASP A 74 -3.98 9.67 7.21
CA ASP A 74 -4.04 8.78 8.38
C ASP A 74 -3.72 7.33 8.00
N SER A 75 -4.31 6.85 6.91
CA SER A 75 -4.04 5.52 6.39
C SER A 75 -2.55 5.34 5.99
N GLN A 76 -1.97 6.35 5.36
CA GLN A 76 -0.56 6.35 4.96
C GLN A 76 0.39 6.36 6.17
N ASN A 77 0.06 7.11 7.22
CA ASN A 77 0.83 7.10 8.46
C ASN A 77 0.77 5.72 9.14
N GLY A 78 -0.41 5.10 9.16
CA GLY A 78 -0.57 3.73 9.65
C GLY A 78 0.31 2.72 8.90
N LEU A 79 0.32 2.79 7.57
CA LEU A 79 1.17 1.96 6.71
C LEU A 79 2.66 2.15 7.00
N LYS A 80 3.11 3.40 7.10
CA LYS A 80 4.50 3.73 7.41
C LYS A 80 4.93 3.13 8.75
N ASN A 81 4.11 3.24 9.78
CA ASN A 81 4.41 2.71 11.12
C ASN A 81 4.53 1.17 11.09
N GLN A 82 3.59 0.49 10.45
CA GLN A 82 3.64 -0.97 10.29
C GLN A 82 4.87 -1.43 9.51
N LEU A 83 5.25 -0.70 8.47
CA LEU A 83 6.44 -0.99 7.68
C LEU A 83 7.72 -0.80 8.50
N GLN A 84 7.81 0.25 9.31
CA GLN A 84 8.93 0.49 10.22
C GLN A 84 9.06 -0.63 11.25
N GLU A 85 7.94 -1.06 11.81
CA GLU A 85 7.90 -2.20 12.75
C GLU A 85 8.38 -3.48 12.07
N LEU A 86 7.88 -3.80 10.89
CA LEU A 86 8.30 -5.00 10.14
C LEU A 86 9.80 -4.99 9.84
N ILE A 87 10.34 -3.86 9.37
CA ILE A 87 11.78 -3.70 9.13
C ILE A 87 12.58 -3.88 10.43
N SER A 88 12.07 -3.35 11.55
CA SER A 88 12.72 -3.50 12.86
C SER A 88 12.74 -4.95 13.31
N ARG A 89 11.64 -5.69 13.16
CA ARG A 89 11.52 -7.12 13.48
C ARG A 89 12.50 -7.95 12.64
N MET A 90 12.57 -7.67 11.34
CA MET A 90 13.53 -8.31 10.44
C MET A 90 14.99 -8.06 10.85
N LYS A 91 15.34 -6.80 11.20
CA LYS A 91 16.68 -6.45 11.69
C LYS A 91 17.05 -7.14 13.00
N LYS A 92 16.06 -7.45 13.85
CA LYS A 92 16.23 -8.22 15.08
C LYS A 92 16.34 -9.74 14.85
N GLY A 93 16.33 -10.16 13.58
CA GLY A 93 16.52 -11.56 13.20
C GLY A 93 15.24 -12.38 13.13
N GLU A 94 14.08 -11.76 13.16
CA GLU A 94 12.82 -12.48 12.94
C GLU A 94 12.76 -13.08 11.55
N LYS A 95 12.36 -14.34 11.46
CA LYS A 95 12.32 -15.13 10.22
C LYS A 95 11.09 -16.05 10.23
N GLY A 96 10.83 -16.66 9.07
CA GLY A 96 9.77 -17.67 8.95
C GLY A 96 8.36 -17.07 8.94
N LYS A 97 7.40 -17.85 9.45
CA LYS A 97 5.97 -17.55 9.36
C LYS A 97 5.57 -16.17 9.89
N PRO A 98 6.05 -15.69 11.06
CA PRO A 98 5.65 -14.36 11.56
C PRO A 98 6.09 -13.21 10.64
N LEU A 99 7.26 -13.32 10.01
CA LEU A 99 7.74 -12.32 9.06
C LEU A 99 6.90 -12.36 7.77
N GLN A 100 6.55 -13.55 7.27
CA GLN A 100 5.70 -13.73 6.10
C GLN A 100 4.29 -13.13 6.31
N GLU A 101 3.69 -13.38 7.47
CA GLU A 101 2.40 -12.79 7.86
C GLU A 101 2.48 -11.27 7.91
N GLY A 102 3.56 -10.71 8.45
CA GLY A 102 3.80 -9.26 8.46
C GLY A 102 3.90 -8.68 7.05
N ILE A 103 4.66 -9.32 6.16
CA ILE A 103 4.80 -8.96 4.76
C ILE A 103 3.44 -8.99 4.05
N SER A 104 2.71 -10.09 4.18
CA SER A 104 1.39 -10.26 3.56
C SER A 104 0.39 -9.20 4.06
N ASN A 105 0.42 -8.87 5.36
CA ASN A 105 -0.43 -7.84 5.92
C ASN A 105 -0.10 -6.45 5.32
N ILE A 106 1.17 -6.10 5.20
CA ILE A 106 1.57 -4.80 4.63
C ILE A 106 1.22 -4.70 3.15
N ILE A 107 1.40 -5.77 2.35
CA ILE A 107 0.96 -5.82 0.95
C ILE A 107 -0.55 -5.55 0.88
N ARG A 108 -1.34 -6.25 1.68
CA ARG A 108 -2.79 -6.05 1.74
C ARG A 108 -3.16 -4.61 2.11
N GLN A 109 -2.49 -4.02 3.09
CA GLN A 109 -2.74 -2.63 3.50
C GLN A 109 -2.39 -1.62 2.39
N ASN A 110 -1.31 -1.84 1.65
CA ASN A 110 -0.95 -1.02 0.50
C ASN A 110 -2.02 -1.12 -0.60
N GLU A 111 -2.55 -2.32 -0.88
CA GLU A 111 -3.63 -2.50 -1.86
C GLU A 111 -4.94 -1.84 -1.41
N LEU A 112 -5.30 -1.93 -0.13
CA LEU A 112 -6.46 -1.24 0.42
C LEU A 112 -6.30 0.28 0.33
N PHE A 113 -5.13 0.80 0.62
CA PHE A 113 -4.82 2.21 0.47
C PHE A 113 -4.94 2.66 -1.00
N ARG A 114 -4.37 1.88 -1.93
CA ARG A 114 -4.46 2.12 -3.37
C ARG A 114 -5.90 2.14 -3.87
N LYS A 115 -6.73 1.21 -3.38
CA LYS A 115 -8.15 1.21 -3.67
C LYS A 115 -8.84 2.48 -3.15
N SER A 116 -8.58 2.86 -1.90
CA SER A 116 -9.12 4.08 -1.30
C SER A 116 -8.71 5.34 -2.07
N LEU A 117 -7.46 5.40 -2.53
CA LEU A 117 -6.95 6.47 -3.37
C LEU A 117 -7.70 6.55 -4.71
N ASN A 118 -7.88 5.43 -5.40
CA ASN A 118 -8.60 5.37 -6.66
C ASN A 118 -10.09 5.70 -6.49
N ASP A 119 -10.72 5.25 -5.41
CA ASP A 119 -12.09 5.61 -5.07
C ASP A 119 -12.21 7.13 -4.81
N PHE A 120 -11.25 7.71 -4.11
CA PHE A 120 -11.17 9.16 -3.89
C PHE A 120 -11.03 9.92 -5.22
N ILE A 121 -10.11 9.52 -6.10
CA ILE A 121 -9.93 10.10 -7.43
C ILE A 121 -11.25 10.05 -8.24
N SER A 122 -11.93 8.92 -8.19
CA SER A 122 -13.18 8.71 -8.95
C SER A 122 -14.35 9.52 -8.44
N ARG A 123 -14.41 9.81 -7.14
CA ARG A 123 -15.50 10.60 -6.50
C ARG A 123 -15.25 12.10 -6.53
N SER A 124 -14.01 12.51 -6.59
CA SER A 124 -13.63 13.93 -6.64
C SER A 124 -13.86 14.49 -8.05
N GLY A 125 -15.06 14.92 -8.32
CA GLY A 125 -15.58 15.23 -9.66
C GLY A 125 -14.82 16.30 -10.47
N SER A 126 -14.00 17.14 -9.85
CA SER A 126 -13.24 18.17 -10.56
C SER A 126 -11.87 18.38 -9.92
N MET A 127 -10.96 17.47 -10.21
CA MET A 127 -9.55 17.63 -9.83
C MET A 127 -8.79 18.47 -10.85
N SER A 128 -7.84 19.29 -10.39
CA SER A 128 -6.87 19.96 -11.26
C SER A 128 -5.94 18.93 -11.92
N ASN A 129 -5.29 19.31 -13.01
CA ASN A 129 -4.30 18.45 -13.64
C ASN A 129 -3.13 18.12 -12.70
N GLN A 130 -2.73 19.08 -11.86
CA GLN A 130 -1.69 18.92 -10.86
C GLN A 130 -2.07 17.90 -9.80
N GLU A 131 -3.31 17.95 -9.27
CA GLU A 131 -3.81 16.95 -8.32
C GLU A 131 -3.78 15.54 -8.94
N LYS A 132 -4.32 15.40 -10.16
CA LYS A 132 -4.33 14.11 -10.87
C LYS A 132 -2.92 13.55 -11.08
N GLN A 133 -1.98 14.39 -11.45
CA GLN A 133 -0.58 13.99 -11.62
C GLN A 133 0.01 13.48 -10.31
N LEU A 134 -0.13 14.25 -9.22
CA LEU A 134 0.40 13.85 -7.90
C LEU A 134 -0.19 12.53 -7.40
N LEU A 135 -1.51 12.33 -7.57
CA LEU A 135 -2.18 11.10 -7.16
C LEU A 135 -1.79 9.90 -8.03
N ASN A 136 -1.53 10.10 -9.33
CA ASN A 136 -0.97 9.05 -10.19
C ASN A 136 0.47 8.68 -9.80
N GLU A 137 1.30 9.65 -9.45
CA GLU A 137 2.65 9.40 -8.95
C GLU A 137 2.62 8.63 -7.63
N ILE A 138 1.65 8.88 -6.75
CA ILE A 138 1.43 8.08 -5.53
C ILE A 138 1.10 6.63 -5.89
N ASN A 139 0.23 6.38 -6.87
CA ASN A 139 -0.08 5.02 -7.34
C ASN A 139 1.17 4.27 -7.82
N GLN A 140 2.06 4.92 -8.56
CA GLN A 140 3.33 4.33 -9.00
C GLN A 140 4.24 3.96 -7.82
N LEU A 141 4.39 4.87 -6.84
CA LEU A 141 5.20 4.61 -5.64
C LEU A 141 4.63 3.45 -4.80
N LEU A 142 3.31 3.30 -4.74
CA LEU A 142 2.65 2.18 -4.06
C LEU A 142 2.92 0.85 -4.79
N GLU A 143 2.89 0.83 -6.12
CA GLU A 143 3.23 -0.36 -6.91
C GLU A 143 4.68 -0.79 -6.70
N GLU A 144 5.61 0.18 -6.67
CA GLU A 144 7.01 -0.10 -6.36
C GLU A 144 7.17 -0.63 -4.93
N ASN A 145 6.46 -0.08 -3.95
CA ASN A 145 6.46 -0.58 -2.58
C ASN A 145 6.00 -2.03 -2.52
N ILE A 146 4.87 -2.36 -3.14
CA ILE A 146 4.32 -3.72 -3.17
C ILE A 146 5.34 -4.68 -3.80
N ARG A 147 5.97 -4.28 -4.91
CA ARG A 147 6.98 -5.10 -5.59
C ARG A 147 8.20 -5.36 -4.71
N ASP A 148 8.73 -4.32 -4.05
CA ASP A 148 9.90 -4.46 -3.18
C ASP A 148 9.57 -5.30 -1.95
N ILE A 149 8.40 -5.11 -1.33
CA ILE A 149 7.96 -5.87 -0.17
C ILE A 149 7.75 -7.35 -0.56
N ALA A 150 7.13 -7.64 -1.70
CA ALA A 150 6.94 -8.99 -2.22
C ALA A 150 8.26 -9.70 -2.52
N ASN A 151 9.29 -8.95 -2.89
CA ASN A 151 10.65 -9.47 -3.13
C ASN A 151 11.52 -9.48 -1.87
N TYR A 152 10.95 -9.32 -0.66
CA TYR A 152 11.70 -9.21 0.60
C TYR A 152 12.77 -8.10 0.61
N SER A 153 12.66 -7.13 -0.27
CA SER A 153 13.57 -5.97 -0.34
C SER A 153 13.18 -4.90 0.69
N LEU A 154 13.12 -5.31 1.97
CA LEU A 154 12.73 -4.45 3.08
C LEU A 154 13.89 -3.54 3.49
N SER A 155 13.95 -2.36 2.91
CA SER A 155 15.05 -1.41 3.09
C SER A 155 14.55 -0.01 3.49
N GLY A 156 15.49 0.87 3.82
CA GLY A 156 15.21 2.28 4.09
C GLY A 156 14.51 3.01 2.93
N ARG A 157 14.68 2.53 1.68
CA ARG A 157 14.00 3.08 0.50
C ARG A 157 12.47 3.01 0.61
N LEU A 158 11.94 1.95 1.22
CA LEU A 158 10.51 1.83 1.45
C LEU A 158 9.98 2.93 2.38
N ILE A 159 10.73 3.27 3.43
CA ILE A 159 10.38 4.35 4.36
C ILE A 159 10.45 5.70 3.64
N GLU A 160 11.48 5.91 2.82
CA GLU A 160 11.62 7.12 2.03
C GLU A 160 10.48 7.30 1.03
N ARG A 161 10.10 6.24 0.29
CA ARG A 161 8.93 6.28 -0.59
C ARG A 161 7.63 6.57 0.16
N ASN A 162 7.44 6.00 1.34
CA ASN A 162 6.27 6.32 2.17
C ASN A 162 6.25 7.79 2.59
N ASN A 163 7.40 8.40 2.87
CA ASN A 163 7.49 9.84 3.10
C ASN A 163 7.18 10.65 1.84
N GLN A 164 7.64 10.20 0.67
CA GLN A 164 7.30 10.83 -0.61
C GLN A 164 5.80 10.77 -0.90
N ILE A 165 5.16 9.63 -0.66
CA ILE A 165 3.71 9.47 -0.80
C ILE A 165 2.98 10.46 0.11
N PHE A 166 3.37 10.54 1.38
CA PHE A 166 2.77 11.49 2.33
C PHE A 166 2.92 12.94 1.89
N ASN A 167 4.11 13.34 1.44
CA ASN A 167 4.37 14.69 0.93
C ASN A 167 3.53 15.00 -0.32
N LYS A 168 3.37 14.03 -1.23
CA LYS A 168 2.53 14.20 -2.41
C LYS A 168 1.04 14.34 -2.05
N LEU A 169 0.56 13.65 -1.02
CA LEU A 169 -0.80 13.85 -0.49
C LEU A 169 -0.98 15.28 0.03
N LEU A 170 -0.01 15.80 0.80
CA LEU A 170 -0.05 17.19 1.28
C LEU A 170 -0.04 18.20 0.13
N MET A 171 0.79 17.98 -0.89
CA MET A 171 0.85 18.85 -2.07
C MET A 171 -0.46 18.80 -2.87
N SER A 172 -1.06 17.62 -3.01
CA SER A 172 -2.32 17.45 -3.70
C SER A 172 -3.48 18.13 -2.95
N GLU A 173 -3.52 17.99 -1.62
CA GLU A 173 -4.50 18.68 -0.77
C GLU A 173 -4.37 20.22 -0.89
N LYS A 174 -3.13 20.72 -0.88
CA LYS A 174 -2.87 22.15 -1.05
C LYS A 174 -3.38 22.65 -2.41
N ALA A 175 -3.09 21.93 -3.49
CA ALA A 175 -3.58 22.26 -4.83
C ALA A 175 -5.11 22.24 -4.92
N SER A 176 -5.78 21.33 -4.19
CA SER A 176 -7.24 21.30 -4.09
C SER A 176 -7.79 22.56 -3.41
N LYS A 177 -7.22 22.95 -2.26
CA LYS A 177 -7.63 24.14 -1.50
C LYS A 177 -7.41 25.42 -2.30
N GLU A 178 -6.27 25.60 -2.95
CA GLU A 178 -5.97 26.75 -3.78
C GLU A 178 -6.98 26.89 -4.94
N LYS A 179 -7.40 25.76 -5.52
CA LYS A 179 -8.44 25.75 -6.54
C LYS A 179 -9.80 26.19 -5.99
N GLU A 180 -10.21 25.66 -4.84
CA GLU A 180 -11.47 26.03 -4.20
C GLU A 180 -11.52 27.52 -3.90
N GLU A 181 -10.46 28.09 -3.31
CA GLU A 181 -10.35 29.53 -3.04
C GLU A 181 -10.40 30.37 -4.32
N TYR A 182 -9.78 29.92 -5.40
CA TYR A 182 -9.84 30.61 -6.69
C TYR A 182 -11.25 30.61 -7.28
N GLU A 183 -11.95 29.47 -7.20
CA GLU A 183 -13.32 29.35 -7.66
C GLU A 183 -14.30 30.20 -6.84
N GLU A 184 -14.12 30.30 -5.52
CA GLU A 184 -14.92 31.16 -4.64
C GLU A 184 -14.72 32.64 -4.99
N LYS A 185 -13.47 33.08 -5.13
CA LYS A 185 -13.17 34.48 -5.53
C LYS A 185 -13.72 34.87 -6.90
N ARG A 186 -13.92 33.88 -7.77
CA ARG A 186 -14.47 34.12 -9.12
C ARG A 186 -15.99 34.18 -9.14
N ARG A 187 -16.66 33.63 -8.10
CA ARG A 187 -18.13 33.65 -7.96
C ARG A 187 -18.64 34.84 -7.16
N ALA A 188 -17.79 35.50 -6.36
CA ALA A 188 -18.07 36.70 -5.61
C ALA A 188 -17.97 37.97 -6.53
#